data_3efb4baea23c49085a21c807de5bd9e9
#
_entry.id   3efb4baea23c49085a21c807de5bd9e9
#
_cell.length_a   1.000
_cell.length_b   1.000
_cell.length_c   1.000
_cell.angle_alpha   90.00
_cell.angle_beta   90.00
_cell.angle_gamma   90.00
#
_symmetry.space_group_name_H-M   'P 1'
#
loop_
_entity.id
_entity.type
_entity.pdbx_description
1 polymer ?
#
loop_
_entity_poly.entity_id
_entity_poly.type
_entity_poly.pdbx_seq_one_letter_code
_entity_poly.pdbx_strand_id
1 'polypeptide(L)'
;MDAADHFMVAAVVLLLTLALALFRAWFGPRAIDHVMAAQLVATSGVGVALTLGAARDDASMLDAALVGTVLASVAILAFVRDGQSDADEPGDPKP
;
A
#
# COMPACT_ATOMS: atom_id res chain seq x y z
N MET A 1 -21.06 5.32 -21.39
CA MET A 1 -20.37 5.31 -20.08
C MET A 1 -19.62 6.62 -19.90
N ASP A 2 -19.93 7.31 -18.84
CA ASP A 2 -19.24 8.55 -18.50
C ASP A 2 -17.85 8.27 -17.92
N ALA A 3 -16.99 9.29 -17.89
CA ALA A 3 -15.67 9.16 -17.28
C ALA A 3 -15.77 8.72 -15.82
N ALA A 4 -16.78 9.18 -15.09
CA ALA A 4 -17.02 8.79 -13.70
C ALA A 4 -17.25 7.29 -13.58
N ASP A 5 -17.98 6.68 -14.52
CA ASP A 5 -18.21 5.23 -14.52
C ASP A 5 -16.91 4.45 -14.72
N HIS A 6 -16.03 4.93 -15.57
CA HIS A 6 -14.72 4.33 -15.78
C HIS A 6 -13.87 4.39 -14.51
N PHE A 7 -13.88 5.52 -13.81
CA PHE A 7 -13.15 5.65 -12.54
C PHE A 7 -13.74 4.76 -11.47
N MET A 8 -15.05 4.59 -11.45
CA MET A 8 -15.69 3.67 -10.48
C MET A 8 -15.31 2.22 -10.75
N VAL A 9 -15.29 1.80 -12.01
CA VAL A 9 -14.85 0.47 -12.39
C VAL A 9 -13.40 0.25 -11.99
N ALA A 10 -12.52 1.22 -12.25
CA ALA A 10 -11.13 1.15 -11.85
C ALA A 10 -10.99 1.02 -10.32
N ALA A 11 -11.78 1.78 -9.57
CA ALA A 11 -11.78 1.70 -8.11
C ALA A 11 -12.17 0.31 -7.62
N VAL A 12 -13.19 -0.30 -8.24
CA VAL A 12 -13.63 -1.66 -7.88
C VAL A 12 -12.53 -2.67 -8.16
N VAL A 13 -11.88 -2.58 -9.32
CA VAL A 13 -10.77 -3.47 -9.67
C VAL A 13 -9.63 -3.33 -8.67
N LEU A 14 -9.28 -2.10 -8.30
CA LEU A 14 -8.23 -1.85 -7.31
C LEU A 14 -8.61 -2.38 -5.93
N LEU A 15 -9.87 -2.26 -5.54
CA LEU A 15 -10.36 -2.81 -4.27
C LEU A 15 -10.26 -4.33 -4.25
N LEU A 16 -10.60 -4.98 -5.36
CA LEU A 16 -10.47 -6.43 -5.47
C LEU A 16 -9.00 -6.86 -5.39
N THR A 17 -8.12 -6.13 -6.06
CA THR A 17 -6.68 -6.36 -5.99
C THR A 17 -6.18 -6.21 -4.56
N LEU A 18 -6.63 -5.16 -3.88
CA LEU A 18 -6.28 -4.91 -2.48
C LEU A 18 -6.74 -6.05 -1.58
N ALA A 19 -7.99 -6.52 -1.77
CA ALA A 19 -8.53 -7.62 -0.99
C ALA A 19 -7.71 -8.90 -1.20
N LEU A 20 -7.32 -9.18 -2.45
CA LEU A 20 -6.48 -10.34 -2.76
C LEU A 20 -5.09 -10.22 -2.13
N ALA A 21 -4.52 -9.03 -2.14
CA ALA A 21 -3.22 -8.77 -1.52
C ALA A 21 -3.27 -9.00 -0.01
N LEU A 22 -4.32 -8.51 0.65
CA LEU A 22 -4.52 -8.73 2.09
C LEU A 22 -4.73 -10.20 2.41
N PHE A 23 -5.51 -10.89 1.60
CA PHE A 23 -5.75 -12.32 1.76
C PHE A 23 -4.43 -13.09 1.66
N ARG A 24 -3.62 -12.76 0.66
CA ARG A 24 -2.33 -13.40 0.46
C ARG A 24 -1.37 -13.11 1.62
N ALA A 25 -1.36 -11.89 2.12
CA ALA A 25 -0.53 -11.51 3.26
C ALA A 25 -0.91 -12.30 4.51
N TRP A 26 -2.21 -12.53 4.70
CA TRP A 26 -2.71 -13.30 5.84
C TRP A 26 -2.20 -14.73 5.84
N PHE A 27 -2.09 -15.34 4.67
CA PHE A 27 -1.66 -16.72 4.51
C PHE A 27 -0.19 -16.86 4.13
N GLY A 28 0.52 -15.76 3.90
CA GLY A 28 1.93 -15.80 3.52
C GLY A 28 2.83 -16.12 4.69
N PRO A 29 3.66 -17.16 4.60
CA PRO A 29 4.53 -17.57 5.71
C PRO A 29 5.82 -16.76 5.82
N ARG A 30 6.19 -15.99 4.79
CA ARG A 30 7.46 -15.28 4.75
C ARG A 30 7.31 -13.81 5.12
N ALA A 31 8.33 -13.28 5.82
CA ALA A 31 8.37 -11.86 6.14
C ALA A 31 8.40 -10.99 4.89
N ILE A 32 9.10 -11.43 3.83
CA ILE A 32 9.16 -10.69 2.57
C ILE A 32 7.81 -10.63 1.88
N ASP A 33 6.99 -11.68 2.00
CA ASP A 33 5.63 -11.67 1.46
C ASP A 33 4.79 -10.60 2.14
N HIS A 34 4.97 -10.39 3.43
CA HIS A 34 4.29 -9.34 4.18
C HIS A 34 4.72 -7.94 3.73
N VAL A 35 6.02 -7.75 3.47
CA VAL A 35 6.54 -6.47 2.99
C VAL A 35 6.00 -6.15 1.60
N MET A 36 6.03 -7.12 0.71
CA MET A 36 5.52 -6.93 -0.65
C MET A 36 4.02 -6.70 -0.65
N ALA A 37 3.28 -7.41 0.21
CA ALA A 37 1.85 -7.20 0.36
C ALA A 37 1.56 -5.81 0.91
N ALA A 38 2.32 -5.35 1.89
CA ALA A 38 2.17 -4.01 2.45
C ALA A 38 2.40 -2.93 1.40
N GLN A 39 3.41 -3.11 0.54
CA GLN A 39 3.69 -2.20 -0.56
C GLN A 39 2.51 -2.17 -1.55
N LEU A 40 1.99 -3.33 -1.91
CA LEU A 40 0.87 -3.43 -2.82
C LEU A 40 -0.39 -2.81 -2.22
N VAL A 41 -0.64 -3.05 -0.93
CA VAL A 41 -1.77 -2.45 -0.20
C VAL A 41 -1.67 -0.94 -0.21
N ALA A 42 -0.49 -0.40 0.09
CA ALA A 42 -0.28 1.05 0.11
C ALA A 42 -0.52 1.66 -1.27
N THR A 43 0.05 1.06 -2.31
CA THR A 43 -0.09 1.55 -3.69
C THR A 43 -1.54 1.45 -4.17
N SER A 44 -2.19 0.32 -3.91
CA SER A 44 -3.59 0.10 -4.30
C SER A 44 -4.52 1.03 -3.53
N GLY A 45 -4.26 1.26 -2.24
CA GLY A 45 -5.03 2.18 -1.42
C GLY A 45 -4.99 3.61 -1.95
N VAL A 46 -3.79 4.06 -2.33
CA VAL A 46 -3.64 5.37 -2.96
C VAL A 46 -4.38 5.40 -4.29
N GLY A 47 -4.25 4.34 -5.10
CA GLY A 47 -4.97 4.23 -6.37
C GLY A 47 -6.48 4.30 -6.20
N VAL A 48 -7.03 3.62 -5.20
CA VAL A 48 -8.46 3.68 -4.89
C VAL A 48 -8.86 5.10 -4.52
N ALA A 49 -8.09 5.77 -3.66
CA ALA A 49 -8.39 7.14 -3.26
C ALA A 49 -8.36 8.11 -4.45
N LEU A 50 -7.38 7.94 -5.35
CA LEU A 50 -7.27 8.77 -6.55
C LEU A 50 -8.45 8.53 -7.50
N THR A 51 -8.81 7.27 -7.75
CA THR A 51 -9.90 6.95 -8.67
C THR A 51 -11.25 7.39 -8.12
N LEU A 52 -11.49 7.20 -6.83
CA LEU A 52 -12.72 7.67 -6.19
C LEU A 52 -12.79 9.19 -6.15
N GLY A 53 -11.66 9.86 -5.86
CA GLY A 53 -11.59 11.31 -5.89
C GLY A 53 -11.91 11.86 -7.27
N ALA A 54 -11.38 11.24 -8.31
CA ALA A 54 -11.66 11.62 -9.68
C ALA A 54 -13.11 11.34 -10.06
N ALA A 55 -13.67 10.19 -9.65
CA ALA A 55 -15.04 9.82 -9.95
C ALA A 55 -16.05 10.77 -9.31
N ARG A 56 -15.76 11.26 -8.11
CA ARG A 56 -16.64 12.13 -7.33
C ARG A 56 -16.30 13.60 -7.46
N ASP A 57 -15.24 13.91 -8.18
CA ASP A 57 -14.71 15.27 -8.28
C ASP A 57 -14.49 15.89 -6.89
N ASP A 58 -13.86 15.12 -6.02
CA ASP A 58 -13.64 15.47 -4.61
C ASP A 58 -12.15 15.68 -4.35
N ALA A 59 -11.78 16.96 -4.19
CA ALA A 59 -10.39 17.34 -3.95
C ALA A 59 -9.87 16.84 -2.60
N SER A 60 -10.74 16.65 -1.60
CA SER A 60 -10.29 16.16 -0.30
C SER A 60 -9.80 14.72 -0.39
N MET A 61 -10.37 13.90 -1.24
CA MET A 61 -9.87 12.52 -1.45
C MET A 61 -8.50 12.52 -2.12
N LEU A 62 -8.26 13.48 -3.02
CA LEU A 62 -6.95 13.63 -3.65
C LEU A 62 -5.89 14.07 -2.64
N ASP A 63 -6.24 14.97 -1.73
CA ASP A 63 -5.36 15.40 -0.64
C ASP A 63 -5.05 14.22 0.28
N ALA A 64 -6.05 13.43 0.62
CA ALA A 64 -5.87 12.23 1.44
C ALA A 64 -4.93 11.23 0.75
N ALA A 65 -5.06 11.06 -0.57
CA ALA A 65 -4.19 10.18 -1.34
C ALA A 65 -2.74 10.67 -1.31
N LEU A 66 -2.53 11.99 -1.41
CA LEU A 66 -1.19 12.57 -1.35
C LEU A 66 -0.55 12.34 0.00
N VAL A 67 -1.28 12.64 1.08
CA VAL A 67 -0.81 12.40 2.44
C VAL A 67 -0.54 10.92 2.67
N GLY A 68 -1.44 10.06 2.21
CA GLY A 68 -1.28 8.61 2.31
C GLY A 68 -0.03 8.11 1.60
N THR A 69 0.28 8.67 0.43
CA THR A 69 1.49 8.31 -0.32
C THR A 69 2.75 8.64 0.48
N VAL A 70 2.81 9.83 1.06
CA VAL A 70 3.95 10.26 1.87
C VAL A 70 4.08 9.37 3.11
N LEU A 71 2.98 9.12 3.80
CA LEU A 71 2.97 8.27 5.00
C LEU A 71 3.40 6.84 4.68
N ALA A 72 2.90 6.28 3.57
CA ALA A 72 3.28 4.93 3.15
C ALA A 72 4.77 4.85 2.85
N SER A 73 5.31 5.86 2.18
CA SER A 73 6.74 5.91 1.86
C SER A 73 7.59 5.93 3.12
N VAL A 74 7.22 6.75 4.09
CA VAL A 74 7.93 6.85 5.37
C VAL A 74 7.81 5.55 6.16
N ALA A 75 6.62 4.94 6.17
CA ALA A 75 6.38 3.69 6.89
C ALA A 75 7.24 2.56 6.33
N ILE A 76 7.32 2.44 5.01
CA ILE A 76 8.12 1.40 4.36
C ILE A 76 9.61 1.62 4.64
N LEU A 77 10.06 2.87 4.56
CA LEU A 77 11.45 3.20 4.85
C LEU A 77 11.80 2.86 6.31
N ALA A 78 10.93 3.22 7.24
CA ALA A 78 11.11 2.91 8.65
C ALA A 78 11.17 1.39 8.90
N PHE A 79 10.30 0.65 8.22
CA PHE A 79 10.25 -0.81 8.33
C PHE A 79 11.54 -1.46 7.82
N VAL A 80 12.04 -0.98 6.67
CA VAL A 80 13.28 -1.48 6.08
C VAL A 80 14.47 -1.16 6.99
N ARG A 81 14.52 0.04 7.55
CA ARG A 81 15.60 0.46 8.47
C ARG A 81 15.60 -0.39 9.74
N ASP A 82 14.42 -0.71 10.27
CA ASP A 82 14.27 -1.55 11.44
C ASP A 82 14.86 -2.95 11.18
N GLY A 83 14.51 -3.53 10.03
CA GLY A 83 15.05 -4.83 9.62
C GLY A 83 16.56 -4.82 9.46
N GLN A 84 17.12 -3.75 8.91
CA GLN A 84 18.56 -3.60 8.76
C GLN A 84 19.25 -3.42 10.10
N SER A 85 18.63 -2.68 11.00
CA SER A 85 19.17 -2.47 12.35
C SER A 85 19.29 -3.78 13.11
N ASP A 86 18.30 -4.65 12.99
CA ASP A 86 18.34 -5.99 13.57
C ASP A 86 19.44 -6.86 12.97
N ALA A 87 19.64 -6.75 11.65
CA ALA A 87 20.66 -7.52 10.94
C ALA A 87 22.08 -7.05 11.28
N ASP A 88 22.26 -5.77 11.54
CA ASP A 88 23.56 -5.15 11.78
C ASP A 88 23.86 -4.97 13.29
N GLU A 89 23.05 -5.56 14.16
CA GLU A 89 23.22 -5.38 15.59
C GLU A 89 24.57 -5.90 16.04
N PRO A 90 25.44 -5.03 16.65
CA PRO A 90 26.74 -5.44 17.13
C PRO A 90 26.56 -6.30 18.38
N GLY A 91 27.10 -7.47 18.38
CA GLY A 91 27.01 -8.39 19.49
C GLY A 91 26.24 -9.66 19.19
N ASP A 92 25.65 -9.75 18.03
CA ASP A 92 25.06 -11.00 17.56
C ASP A 92 26.16 -11.81 16.88
N PRO A 93 26.68 -12.85 17.53
CA PRO A 93 27.77 -13.64 16.93
C PRO A 93 27.20 -14.43 15.78
N LYS A 94 27.54 -14.03 14.59
CA LYS A 94 27.21 -14.83 13.41
C LYS A 94 28.12 -16.04 13.37
N PRO A 95 27.57 -17.22 13.22
CA PRO A 95 28.35 -18.42 13.06
C PRO A 95 29.20 -18.41 11.83
#